data_e7a4429d8d57a4aa7a30485835bfa81a
#
_entry.id   e7a4429d8d57a4aa7a30485835bfa81a
#
_cell.length_a   1.000
_cell.length_b   1.000
_cell.length_c   1.000
_cell.angle_alpha   90.00
_cell.angle_beta   90.00
_cell.angle_gamma   90.00
#
_symmetry.space_group_name_H-M   'P 1'
#
loop_
_entity.id
_entity.type
_entity.pdbx_description
1 polymer ?
#
loop_
_entity_poly.entity_id
_entity_poly.type
_entity_poly.pdbx_seq_one_letter_code
_entity_poly.pdbx_strand_id
1 'polypeptide(L)'
;VTADTLPSFDNCSLVDTSGECTFTIIWLRNPVSSMIIFGYDSISNENISSSDSILASVQYQLEGDELNKRLSHDVQYICKSFDGCNNGINLKRILKSIRIEENFSGRFNSLIATNQSFNNQSINECYFNRSSNDCLPIDYSNCRRCQISMNFFYSSVNEICATCPRITPEFNSIKRNAIFIVNNRSQVIDRVQLSCQIGEHCNSIENVYQIRQASLIYFDFDRFSFY
;
A
#
# COMPACT_ATOMS: atom_id res chain seq x y z
N VAL A 1 -5.38 -13.95 -10.78
CA VAL A 1 -6.80 -14.13 -10.42
C VAL A 1 -7.57 -12.93 -10.93
N THR A 2 -8.61 -13.17 -11.66
CA THR A 2 -9.60 -12.18 -12.12
C THR A 2 -10.98 -12.59 -11.63
N ALA A 3 -11.97 -11.72 -11.76
CA ALA A 3 -13.35 -12.02 -11.36
C ALA A 3 -13.94 -13.27 -12.06
N ASP A 4 -13.42 -13.61 -13.23
CA ASP A 4 -13.89 -14.75 -14.05
C ASP A 4 -13.07 -16.03 -13.81
N THR A 5 -11.92 -15.93 -13.15
CA THR A 5 -11.00 -17.06 -12.87
C THR A 5 -10.85 -17.34 -11.36
N LEU A 6 -11.89 -17.04 -10.59
CA LEU A 6 -11.90 -17.35 -9.16
C LEU A 6 -11.93 -18.88 -8.93
N PRO A 7 -11.13 -19.38 -7.98
CA PRO A 7 -11.24 -20.78 -7.55
C PRO A 7 -12.61 -21.03 -6.89
N SER A 8 -13.04 -22.29 -6.84
CA SER A 8 -14.17 -22.70 -6.00
C SER A 8 -13.80 -22.55 -4.53
N PHE A 9 -14.75 -22.07 -3.72
CA PHE A 9 -14.63 -21.93 -2.27
C PHE A 9 -15.39 -23.02 -1.50
N ASP A 10 -15.80 -24.09 -2.17
CA ASP A 10 -16.61 -25.17 -1.58
C ASP A 10 -15.90 -25.89 -0.42
N ASN A 11 -14.57 -25.79 -0.37
CA ASN A 11 -13.76 -26.38 0.71
C ASN A 11 -13.43 -25.38 1.85
N CYS A 12 -13.95 -24.15 1.82
CA CYS A 12 -13.75 -23.20 2.89
C CYS A 12 -14.75 -23.47 4.01
N SER A 13 -14.28 -23.77 5.21
CA SER A 13 -15.13 -23.89 6.40
C SER A 13 -15.44 -22.50 6.97
N LEU A 14 -16.70 -22.30 7.35
CA LEU A 14 -17.08 -21.14 8.14
C LEU A 14 -16.53 -21.33 9.57
N VAL A 15 -15.79 -20.34 10.06
CA VAL A 15 -15.29 -20.30 11.44
C VAL A 15 -16.02 -19.17 12.15
N ASP A 16 -16.69 -19.51 13.24
CA ASP A 16 -17.33 -18.49 14.09
C ASP A 16 -16.23 -17.73 14.85
N THR A 17 -16.16 -16.43 14.66
CA THR A 17 -15.13 -15.56 15.22
C THR A 17 -15.74 -14.29 15.81
N SER A 18 -15.12 -13.77 16.86
CA SER A 18 -15.51 -12.49 17.46
C SER A 18 -14.86 -11.27 16.77
N GLY A 19 -14.14 -11.48 15.67
CA GLY A 19 -13.41 -10.43 14.95
C GLY A 19 -14.13 -9.95 13.68
N GLU A 20 -13.50 -8.96 13.02
CA GLU A 20 -13.98 -8.46 11.74
C GLU A 20 -13.67 -9.46 10.63
N CYS A 21 -14.64 -9.75 9.76
CA CYS A 21 -14.43 -10.62 8.62
C CYS A 21 -13.58 -9.94 7.56
N THR A 22 -12.55 -10.62 7.08
CA THR A 22 -11.65 -10.06 6.06
C THR A 22 -11.40 -11.04 4.93
N PHE A 23 -11.06 -10.52 3.77
CA PHE A 23 -10.27 -11.23 2.79
C PHE A 23 -9.18 -10.34 2.19
N THR A 24 -8.07 -10.94 1.83
CA THR A 24 -6.93 -10.26 1.20
C THR A 24 -6.58 -10.97 -0.11
N ILE A 25 -6.40 -10.19 -1.17
CA ILE A 25 -5.92 -10.67 -2.45
C ILE A 25 -4.56 -10.04 -2.69
N ILE A 26 -3.57 -10.87 -3.02
CA ILE A 26 -2.21 -10.42 -3.30
C ILE A 26 -1.84 -10.92 -4.70
N TRP A 27 -1.41 -10.02 -5.56
CA TRP A 27 -0.81 -10.33 -6.85
C TRP A 27 0.67 -9.98 -6.83
N LEU A 28 1.51 -10.94 -7.16
CA LEU A 28 2.94 -10.76 -7.34
C LEU A 28 3.27 -10.84 -8.84
N ARG A 29 4.08 -9.91 -9.33
CA ARG A 29 4.56 -9.97 -10.71
C ARG A 29 5.85 -10.77 -10.87
N ASN A 30 6.65 -10.86 -9.83
CA ASN A 30 7.89 -11.63 -9.86
C ASN A 30 8.09 -12.36 -8.52
N PRO A 31 7.95 -13.69 -8.46
CA PRO A 31 7.35 -14.55 -9.49
C PRO A 31 5.87 -14.21 -9.72
N VAL A 32 5.35 -14.49 -10.92
CA VAL A 32 3.94 -14.26 -11.22
C VAL A 32 3.10 -15.24 -10.42
N SER A 33 2.42 -14.74 -9.42
CA SER A 33 1.54 -15.54 -8.55
C SER A 33 0.42 -14.67 -7.98
N SER A 34 -0.63 -15.33 -7.52
CA SER A 34 -1.69 -14.66 -6.78
C SER A 34 -2.17 -15.55 -5.64
N MET A 35 -2.51 -14.91 -4.54
CA MET A 35 -2.99 -15.57 -3.34
C MET A 35 -4.26 -14.88 -2.85
N ILE A 36 -5.22 -15.66 -2.39
CA ILE A 36 -6.42 -15.17 -1.72
C ILE A 36 -6.44 -15.76 -0.33
N ILE A 37 -6.57 -14.92 0.67
CA ILE A 37 -6.63 -15.29 2.07
C ILE A 37 -7.96 -14.81 2.62
N PHE A 38 -8.74 -15.72 3.18
CA PHE A 38 -9.91 -15.40 4.00
C PHE A 38 -9.52 -15.50 5.47
N GLY A 39 -9.95 -14.56 6.26
CA GLY A 39 -9.60 -14.51 7.66
C GLY A 39 -10.51 -13.61 8.46
N TYR A 40 -10.13 -13.41 9.70
CA TYR A 40 -10.66 -12.38 10.56
C TYR A 40 -9.51 -11.53 11.08
N ASP A 41 -9.77 -10.26 11.31
CA ASP A 41 -8.80 -9.36 11.93
C ASP A 41 -9.30 -9.04 13.34
N SER A 42 -8.47 -9.37 14.35
CA SER A 42 -8.72 -8.99 15.74
C SER A 42 -8.20 -7.56 16.04
N ILE A 43 -7.46 -6.98 15.12
CA ILE A 43 -6.88 -5.65 15.28
C ILE A 43 -7.78 -4.66 14.55
N SER A 44 -8.81 -4.18 15.24
CA SER A 44 -9.51 -2.99 14.78
C SER A 44 -8.52 -1.82 14.80
N ASN A 45 -8.14 -1.31 13.63
CA ASN A 45 -7.60 0.05 13.56
C ASN A 45 -8.73 0.97 14.05
N GLU A 46 -8.66 1.39 15.30
CA GLU A 46 -9.69 2.16 16.02
C GLU A 46 -10.16 3.43 15.27
N ASN A 47 -9.40 3.83 14.24
CA ASN A 47 -9.68 5.02 13.42
C ASN A 47 -10.42 4.73 12.11
N ILE A 48 -10.63 3.49 11.70
CA ILE A 48 -11.45 3.16 10.54
C ILE A 48 -12.86 2.85 11.06
N SER A 49 -13.81 3.70 10.69
CA SER A 49 -15.21 3.69 11.11
C SER A 49 -15.82 2.29 11.16
N SER A 50 -16.96 2.13 11.86
CA SER A 50 -17.79 0.90 11.91
C SER A 50 -18.32 0.42 10.55
N SER A 51 -17.77 0.88 9.44
CA SER A 51 -18.22 0.64 8.08
C SER A 51 -17.31 -0.31 7.33
N ASP A 52 -17.88 -1.01 6.35
CA ASP A 52 -17.11 -1.83 5.42
C ASP A 52 -16.07 -0.98 4.70
N SER A 53 -14.83 -1.50 4.62
CA SER A 53 -13.72 -0.77 4.01
C SER A 53 -12.89 -1.63 3.07
N ILE A 54 -12.29 -0.98 2.08
CA ILE A 54 -11.37 -1.61 1.13
C ILE A 54 -10.06 -0.87 1.21
N LEU A 55 -9.00 -1.58 1.57
CA LEU A 55 -7.62 -1.13 1.48
C LEU A 55 -7.03 -1.69 0.19
N ALA A 56 -6.57 -0.82 -0.69
CA ALA A 56 -5.83 -1.21 -1.87
C ALA A 56 -4.42 -0.64 -1.84
N SER A 57 -3.44 -1.45 -2.22
CA SER A 57 -2.05 -1.00 -2.26
C SER A 57 -1.32 -1.52 -3.48
N VAL A 58 -0.31 -0.76 -3.90
CA VAL A 58 0.71 -1.16 -4.84
C VAL A 58 2.06 -0.90 -4.21
N GLN A 59 2.93 -1.90 -4.25
CA GLN A 59 4.27 -1.82 -3.69
C GLN A 59 5.31 -2.30 -4.69
N TYR A 60 6.37 -1.51 -4.86
CA TYR A 60 7.53 -1.82 -5.66
C TYR A 60 8.77 -1.78 -4.79
N GLN A 61 9.50 -2.88 -4.73
CA GLN A 61 10.70 -3.05 -3.90
C GLN A 61 11.89 -3.51 -4.74
N LEU A 62 13.09 -3.09 -4.34
CA LEU A 62 14.34 -3.68 -4.80
C LEU A 62 15.01 -4.38 -3.61
N GLU A 63 15.14 -5.70 -3.71
CA GLU A 63 15.87 -6.53 -2.76
C GLU A 63 17.28 -6.81 -3.34
N GLY A 64 18.32 -6.34 -2.66
CA GLY A 64 19.72 -6.62 -3.05
C GLY A 64 20.09 -6.05 -4.41
N ASP A 65 20.82 -6.84 -5.20
CA ASP A 65 21.17 -6.48 -6.56
C ASP A 65 19.93 -6.37 -7.44
N GLU A 66 19.97 -5.52 -8.47
CA GLU A 66 18.85 -5.15 -9.37
C GLU A 66 17.98 -6.30 -9.91
N LEU A 67 18.38 -7.56 -9.66
CA LEU A 67 17.73 -8.77 -10.13
C LEU A 67 16.44 -9.12 -9.35
N ASN A 68 16.31 -8.66 -8.10
CA ASN A 68 15.17 -9.02 -7.24
C ASN A 68 14.15 -7.90 -7.14
N LYS A 69 13.58 -7.52 -8.28
CA LYS A 69 12.47 -6.56 -8.34
C LYS A 69 11.18 -7.25 -7.94
N ARG A 70 10.57 -6.80 -6.87
CA ARG A 70 9.27 -7.28 -6.42
C ARG A 70 8.22 -6.21 -6.61
N LEU A 71 7.21 -6.52 -7.41
CA LEU A 71 6.02 -5.71 -7.55
C LEU A 71 4.83 -6.50 -7.02
N SER A 72 4.12 -5.94 -6.05
CA SER A 72 2.88 -6.50 -5.53
C SER A 72 1.74 -5.50 -5.64
N HIS A 73 0.55 -6.04 -5.90
CA HIS A 73 -0.72 -5.36 -5.73
C HIS A 73 -1.50 -6.11 -4.66
N ASP A 74 -2.03 -5.40 -3.68
CA ASP A 74 -2.79 -5.99 -2.60
C ASP A 74 -4.14 -5.31 -2.49
N VAL A 75 -5.18 -6.10 -2.25
CA VAL A 75 -6.52 -5.60 -1.93
C VAL A 75 -7.03 -6.36 -0.73
N GLN A 76 -7.32 -5.65 0.33
CA GLN A 76 -7.95 -6.18 1.53
C GLN A 76 -9.35 -5.58 1.67
N TYR A 77 -10.32 -6.43 1.88
CA TYR A 77 -11.68 -6.05 2.26
C TYR A 77 -11.91 -6.40 3.72
N ILE A 78 -12.36 -5.42 4.47
CA ILE A 78 -12.74 -5.57 5.87
C ILE A 78 -14.22 -5.27 5.93
N CYS A 79 -15.01 -6.26 6.32
CA CYS A 79 -16.45 -6.11 6.38
C CYS A 79 -16.97 -6.27 7.81
N LYS A 80 -17.92 -5.40 8.15
CA LYS A 80 -18.54 -5.28 9.47
C LYS A 80 -20.06 -5.34 9.40
N SER A 81 -20.62 -5.38 8.19
CA SER A 81 -22.04 -5.20 7.96
C SER A 81 -22.87 -6.41 8.35
N PHE A 82 -22.35 -7.63 8.20
CA PHE A 82 -23.03 -8.90 8.59
C PHE A 82 -22.07 -10.08 8.59
N ASP A 83 -22.44 -11.15 9.28
CA ASP A 83 -21.64 -12.37 9.33
C ASP A 83 -21.49 -13.02 7.95
N GLY A 84 -20.27 -13.44 7.63
CA GLY A 84 -19.96 -14.09 6.36
C GLY A 84 -19.90 -13.14 5.16
N CYS A 85 -19.78 -11.83 5.38
CA CYS A 85 -19.64 -10.85 4.31
C CYS A 85 -18.32 -10.94 3.53
N ASN A 86 -17.31 -11.64 4.07
CA ASN A 86 -16.06 -11.98 3.38
C ASN A 86 -16.20 -13.18 2.43
N ASN A 87 -17.24 -13.24 1.64
CA ASN A 87 -17.60 -14.35 0.77
C ASN A 87 -17.16 -14.14 -0.70
N GLY A 88 -17.30 -15.21 -1.50
CA GLY A 88 -16.93 -15.20 -2.91
C GLY A 88 -17.72 -14.22 -3.78
N ILE A 89 -18.95 -13.84 -3.39
CA ILE A 89 -19.76 -12.86 -4.12
C ILE A 89 -19.13 -11.47 -3.95
N ASN A 90 -18.84 -11.06 -2.72
CA ASN A 90 -18.22 -9.77 -2.46
C ASN A 90 -16.79 -9.70 -3.00
N LEU A 91 -16.05 -10.80 -2.94
CA LEU A 91 -14.76 -10.91 -3.61
C LEU A 91 -14.87 -10.63 -5.12
N LYS A 92 -15.83 -11.24 -5.80
CA LYS A 92 -16.07 -11.03 -7.23
C LYS A 92 -16.48 -9.58 -7.54
N ARG A 93 -17.32 -8.97 -6.70
CA ARG A 93 -17.72 -7.56 -6.81
C ARG A 93 -16.51 -6.63 -6.72
N ILE A 94 -15.65 -6.85 -5.73
CA ILE A 94 -14.44 -6.03 -5.54
C ILE A 94 -13.50 -6.17 -6.72
N LEU A 95 -13.21 -7.40 -7.18
CA LEU A 95 -12.35 -7.63 -8.34
C LEU A 95 -12.85 -6.96 -9.62
N LYS A 96 -14.16 -6.79 -9.77
CA LYS A 96 -14.76 -6.07 -10.90
C LYS A 96 -14.73 -4.55 -10.74
N SER A 97 -14.66 -4.06 -9.52
CA SER A 97 -14.77 -2.64 -9.18
C SER A 97 -13.44 -1.96 -8.90
N ILE A 98 -12.42 -2.73 -8.55
CA ILE A 98 -11.07 -2.19 -8.27
C ILE A 98 -10.23 -2.12 -9.53
N ARG A 99 -9.51 -1.02 -9.69
CA ARG A 99 -8.51 -0.82 -10.75
C ARG A 99 -7.21 -0.33 -10.12
N ILE A 100 -6.14 -1.09 -10.32
CA ILE A 100 -4.79 -0.74 -9.86
C ILE A 100 -3.88 -0.77 -11.08
N GLU A 101 -3.28 0.38 -11.38
CA GLU A 101 -2.30 0.56 -12.45
C GLU A 101 -1.05 1.22 -11.90
N GLU A 102 0.10 0.87 -12.42
CA GLU A 102 1.37 1.48 -12.05
C GLU A 102 2.39 1.39 -13.21
N ASN A 103 3.34 2.32 -13.20
CA ASN A 103 4.50 2.33 -14.08
C ASN A 103 5.77 2.65 -13.27
N PHE A 104 6.01 1.91 -12.20
CA PHE A 104 7.13 2.16 -11.30
C PHE A 104 8.45 1.64 -11.88
N SER A 105 8.44 0.43 -12.43
CA SER A 105 9.66 -0.21 -12.94
C SER A 105 10.32 0.54 -14.10
N GLY A 106 9.53 1.24 -14.92
CA GLY A 106 10.05 2.04 -16.02
C GLY A 106 10.60 3.40 -15.61
N ARG A 107 10.09 4.00 -14.52
CA ARG A 107 10.35 5.39 -14.15
C ARG A 107 11.24 5.56 -12.91
N PHE A 108 11.16 4.65 -11.96
CA PHE A 108 11.73 4.87 -10.62
C PHE A 108 12.78 3.84 -10.21
N ASN A 109 13.26 2.99 -11.12
CA ASN A 109 14.36 2.06 -10.83
C ASN A 109 15.59 2.77 -10.27
N SER A 110 15.98 3.88 -10.87
CA SER A 110 17.14 4.66 -10.42
C SER A 110 16.94 5.28 -9.03
N LEU A 111 15.70 5.63 -8.68
CA LEU A 111 15.37 6.25 -7.40
C LEU A 111 15.47 5.26 -6.22
N ILE A 112 15.14 3.99 -6.46
CA ILE A 112 15.17 2.95 -5.42
C ILE A 112 16.26 1.91 -5.63
N ALA A 113 17.12 2.07 -6.65
CA ALA A 113 18.29 1.22 -6.84
C ALA A 113 19.15 1.21 -5.57
N THR A 114 19.74 0.07 -5.26
CA THR A 114 20.71 -0.04 -4.18
C THR A 114 22.10 -0.01 -4.76
N ASN A 115 22.97 0.84 -4.22
CA ASN A 115 24.38 0.77 -4.51
C ASN A 115 25.06 0.10 -3.32
N GLN A 116 25.71 -1.04 -3.50
CA GLN A 116 26.36 -1.80 -2.43
C GLN A 116 27.39 -0.96 -1.67
N SER A 117 28.00 0.04 -2.32
CA SER A 117 28.96 0.94 -1.66
C SER A 117 28.30 1.87 -0.61
N PHE A 118 26.99 2.07 -0.64
CA PHE A 118 26.26 2.93 0.31
C PHE A 118 25.76 2.20 1.56
N ASN A 119 25.82 0.87 1.62
CA ASN A 119 25.28 0.11 2.75
C ASN A 119 25.92 0.46 4.11
N ASN A 120 27.07 1.10 4.12
CA ASN A 120 27.83 1.46 5.34
C ASN A 120 28.07 2.97 5.52
N GLN A 121 27.60 3.83 4.61
CA GLN A 121 27.76 5.29 4.72
C GLN A 121 26.49 5.94 5.24
N SER A 122 26.66 6.89 6.17
CA SER A 122 25.54 7.74 6.59
C SER A 122 25.16 8.68 5.45
N ILE A 123 23.85 8.79 5.18
CA ILE A 123 23.29 9.70 4.18
C ILE A 123 23.07 11.04 4.87
N ASN A 124 23.72 12.10 4.39
CA ASN A 124 23.59 13.45 4.98
C ASN A 124 22.56 14.33 4.23
N GLU A 125 21.90 13.81 3.21
CA GLU A 125 21.16 14.59 2.21
C GLU A 125 19.69 14.19 2.10
N CYS A 126 19.06 13.73 3.18
CA CYS A 126 17.62 13.53 3.21
C CYS A 126 16.87 14.86 3.27
N TYR A 127 15.75 14.94 2.59
CA TYR A 127 14.76 15.97 2.84
C TYR A 127 14.04 15.72 4.17
N PHE A 128 13.87 16.76 4.99
CA PHE A 128 13.22 16.68 6.29
C PHE A 128 12.02 17.62 6.33
N ASN A 129 10.85 17.09 6.63
CA ASN A 129 9.63 17.85 6.87
C ASN A 129 8.69 17.05 7.77
N ARG A 130 8.11 17.69 8.76
CA ARG A 130 7.15 17.06 9.68
C ARG A 130 5.97 18.01 9.87
N SER A 131 4.87 17.68 9.22
CA SER A 131 3.61 18.41 9.39
C SER A 131 2.73 17.83 10.52
N SER A 132 3.09 16.64 11.03
CA SER A 132 2.34 15.92 12.08
C SER A 132 3.26 15.43 13.18
N ASN A 133 2.72 15.33 14.41
CA ASN A 133 3.40 14.70 15.55
C ASN A 133 3.50 13.18 15.43
N ASP A 134 2.71 12.57 14.55
CA ASP A 134 2.71 11.12 14.32
C ASP A 134 3.86 10.65 13.42
N CYS A 135 4.65 11.59 12.89
CA CYS A 135 5.85 11.27 12.13
C CYS A 135 6.89 10.55 12.99
N LEU A 136 7.49 9.51 12.45
CA LEU A 136 8.55 8.76 13.12
C LEU A 136 9.68 9.68 13.60
N PRO A 137 10.30 9.37 14.77
CA PRO A 137 11.45 10.12 15.26
C PRO A 137 12.60 10.13 14.27
N ILE A 138 13.26 11.28 14.13
CA ILE A 138 14.40 11.44 13.24
C ILE A 138 15.68 10.97 13.95
N ASP A 139 16.51 10.21 13.24
CA ASP A 139 17.88 9.94 13.63
C ASP A 139 18.85 10.64 12.68
N TYR A 140 19.32 11.82 13.09
CA TYR A 140 20.29 12.59 12.29
C TYR A 140 21.70 12.02 12.31
N SER A 141 22.04 11.22 13.33
CA SER A 141 23.42 10.78 13.56
C SER A 141 23.79 9.54 12.75
N ASN A 142 22.83 8.74 12.33
CA ASN A 142 23.07 7.45 11.67
C ASN A 142 22.05 7.19 10.55
N CYS A 143 21.82 8.19 9.73
CA CYS A 143 20.88 8.06 8.62
C CYS A 143 21.41 7.12 7.54
N ARG A 144 20.79 6.00 7.38
CA ARG A 144 21.14 5.01 6.34
C ARG A 144 20.14 4.99 5.20
N ARG A 145 18.95 5.59 5.39
CA ARG A 145 17.89 5.59 4.40
C ARG A 145 16.95 6.75 4.63
N CYS A 146 16.66 7.48 3.58
CA CYS A 146 15.67 8.54 3.60
C CYS A 146 14.27 7.96 3.41
N GLN A 147 13.30 8.49 4.12
CA GLN A 147 11.90 8.10 3.97
C GLN A 147 11.01 9.33 3.86
N ILE A 148 9.98 9.25 3.03
CA ILE A 148 8.89 10.21 3.01
C ILE A 148 7.56 9.46 2.92
N SER A 149 6.58 9.95 3.67
CA SER A 149 5.18 9.56 3.57
C SER A 149 4.34 10.81 3.39
N MET A 150 3.47 10.84 2.40
CA MET A 150 2.53 11.92 2.18
C MET A 150 1.11 11.38 2.07
N ASN A 151 0.21 11.96 2.85
CA ASN A 151 -1.22 11.71 2.77
C ASN A 151 -1.89 12.80 1.95
N PHE A 152 -2.76 12.39 1.03
CA PHE A 152 -3.56 13.28 0.21
C PHE A 152 -5.04 13.11 0.57
N PHE A 153 -5.72 14.24 0.69
CA PHE A 153 -7.16 14.29 0.80
C PHE A 153 -7.70 15.02 -0.44
N TYR A 154 -8.36 14.29 -1.33
CA TYR A 154 -8.66 14.73 -2.69
C TYR A 154 -7.37 15.10 -3.45
N SER A 155 -7.15 16.37 -3.77
CA SER A 155 -5.95 16.85 -4.46
C SER A 155 -4.98 17.59 -3.55
N SER A 156 -5.34 17.85 -2.30
CA SER A 156 -4.50 18.57 -1.34
C SER A 156 -3.68 17.62 -0.49
N VAL A 157 -2.47 18.07 -0.11
CA VAL A 157 -1.64 17.36 0.86
C VAL A 157 -2.19 17.66 2.25
N ASN A 158 -2.49 16.61 3.00
CA ASN A 158 -2.97 16.71 4.38
C ASN A 158 -1.83 16.53 5.40
N GLU A 159 -0.87 15.68 5.09
CA GLU A 159 0.22 15.33 5.98
C GLU A 159 1.49 15.02 5.19
N ILE A 160 2.63 15.47 5.71
CA ILE A 160 3.96 15.15 5.22
C ILE A 160 4.82 14.68 6.37
N CYS A 161 5.42 13.50 6.24
CA CYS A 161 6.44 12.96 7.12
C CYS A 161 7.68 12.59 6.29
N ALA A 162 8.65 13.49 6.20
CA ALA A 162 9.93 13.25 5.56
C ALA A 162 11.00 13.15 6.63
N THR A 163 11.60 11.99 6.78
CA THR A 163 12.45 11.65 7.92
C THR A 163 13.60 10.70 7.53
N CYS A 164 14.52 10.53 8.46
CA CYS A 164 15.42 9.39 8.51
C CYS A 164 15.02 8.52 9.71
N PRO A 165 14.32 7.40 9.49
CA PRO A 165 13.80 6.60 10.60
C PRO A 165 14.92 5.86 11.33
N ARG A 166 14.80 5.73 12.66
CA ARG A 166 15.73 4.94 13.49
C ARG A 166 15.73 3.46 13.12
N ILE A 167 14.53 2.92 12.83
CA ILE A 167 14.36 1.56 12.33
C ILE A 167 14.30 1.69 10.81
N THR A 168 15.42 1.38 10.16
CA THR A 168 15.48 1.43 8.70
C THR A 168 14.68 0.28 8.10
N PRO A 169 13.79 0.53 7.13
CA PRO A 169 13.23 -0.53 6.32
C PRO A 169 14.35 -1.37 5.68
N GLU A 170 14.13 -2.67 5.55
CA GLU A 170 15.16 -3.56 4.97
C GLU A 170 15.46 -3.22 3.50
N PHE A 171 14.47 -2.66 2.78
CA PHE A 171 14.54 -2.44 1.34
C PHE A 171 14.19 -1.01 0.96
N ASN A 172 14.79 -0.54 -0.14
CA ASN A 172 14.28 0.64 -0.83
C ASN A 172 12.95 0.28 -1.48
N SER A 173 11.97 1.15 -1.35
CA SER A 173 10.63 0.82 -1.80
C SER A 173 9.79 2.05 -2.14
N ILE A 174 8.85 1.84 -3.04
CA ILE A 174 7.75 2.73 -3.33
C ILE A 174 6.47 2.00 -2.94
N LYS A 175 5.59 2.65 -2.18
CA LYS A 175 4.28 2.13 -1.83
C LYS A 175 3.23 3.20 -1.98
N ARG A 176 2.10 2.86 -2.60
CA ARG A 176 0.89 3.68 -2.58
C ARG A 176 -0.26 2.89 -2.00
N ASN A 177 -0.99 3.50 -1.08
CA ASN A 177 -2.16 2.92 -0.43
C ASN A 177 -3.37 3.83 -0.64
N ALA A 178 -4.52 3.22 -0.83
CA ALA A 178 -5.81 3.90 -0.82
C ALA A 178 -6.78 3.15 0.08
N ILE A 179 -7.58 3.88 0.86
CA ILE A 179 -8.65 3.32 1.68
C ILE A 179 -9.98 3.93 1.22
N PHE A 180 -10.92 3.05 0.92
CA PHE A 180 -12.27 3.37 0.50
C PHE A 180 -13.26 2.89 1.57
N ILE A 181 -14.18 3.77 1.97
CA ILE A 181 -15.31 3.43 2.83
C ILE A 181 -16.50 3.13 1.93
N VAL A 182 -16.97 1.90 1.97
CA VAL A 182 -18.00 1.40 1.06
C VAL A 182 -19.33 2.11 1.29
N ASN A 183 -19.76 2.22 2.53
CA ASN A 183 -21.06 2.79 2.90
C ASN A 183 -21.15 4.28 2.56
N ASN A 184 -20.06 5.01 2.71
CA ASN A 184 -19.99 6.45 2.44
C ASN A 184 -19.59 6.75 0.98
N ARG A 185 -19.27 5.74 0.18
CA ARG A 185 -18.82 5.85 -1.21
C ARG A 185 -17.67 6.86 -1.36
N SER A 186 -16.70 6.82 -0.48
CA SER A 186 -15.63 7.81 -0.41
C SER A 186 -14.27 7.18 -0.25
N GLN A 187 -13.26 7.80 -0.86
CA GLN A 187 -11.87 7.53 -0.58
C GLN A 187 -11.44 8.41 0.59
N VAL A 188 -10.98 7.82 1.67
CA VAL A 188 -10.58 8.53 2.90
C VAL A 188 -9.08 8.66 3.06
N ILE A 189 -8.31 7.78 2.43
CA ILE A 189 -6.85 7.82 2.42
C ILE A 189 -6.35 7.62 0.99
N ASP A 190 -5.38 8.44 0.59
CA ASP A 190 -4.49 8.25 -0.54
C ASP A 190 -3.08 8.58 -0.04
N ARG A 191 -2.29 7.56 0.26
CA ARG A 191 -0.96 7.70 0.84
C ARG A 191 0.11 7.20 -0.09
N VAL A 192 1.14 8.00 -0.31
CA VAL A 192 2.36 7.59 -1.01
C VAL A 192 3.51 7.55 -0.01
N GLN A 193 4.28 6.47 -0.03
CA GLN A 193 5.49 6.27 0.77
C GLN A 193 6.66 5.93 -0.15
N LEU A 194 7.80 6.54 0.13
CA LEU A 194 9.05 6.29 -0.57
C LEU A 194 10.17 6.08 0.46
N SER A 195 10.94 5.02 0.28
CA SER A 195 12.15 4.73 1.02
C SER A 195 13.31 4.56 0.04
N CYS A 196 14.37 5.36 0.18
CA CYS A 196 15.47 5.44 -0.78
C CYS A 196 16.83 5.74 -0.11
N GLN A 197 17.92 5.39 -0.82
CA GLN A 197 19.29 5.58 -0.33
C GLN A 197 20.16 6.41 -1.25
N ILE A 198 19.75 6.64 -2.49
CA ILE A 198 20.60 7.21 -3.55
C ILE A 198 20.08 8.56 -4.00
N GLY A 199 20.99 9.51 -4.15
CA GLY A 199 20.74 10.86 -4.67
C GLY A 199 20.40 11.88 -3.60
N GLU A 200 20.76 13.12 -3.87
CA GLU A 200 20.39 14.27 -3.05
C GLU A 200 18.87 14.36 -2.96
N HIS A 201 18.35 14.40 -1.73
CA HIS A 201 16.91 14.52 -1.49
C HIS A 201 16.06 13.48 -2.22
N CYS A 202 16.52 12.22 -2.29
CA CYS A 202 15.76 11.17 -2.97
C CYS A 202 14.32 11.05 -2.44
N ASN A 203 14.09 11.39 -1.17
CA ASN A 203 12.78 11.50 -0.54
C ASN A 203 12.15 12.89 -0.69
N SER A 204 12.28 13.54 -1.84
CA SER A 204 11.69 14.85 -2.11
C SER A 204 10.18 14.78 -2.33
N ILE A 205 9.51 15.90 -2.13
CA ILE A 205 8.07 16.06 -2.40
C ILE A 205 7.76 15.83 -3.90
N GLU A 206 8.64 16.32 -4.79
CA GLU A 206 8.52 16.11 -6.22
C GLU A 206 8.45 14.64 -6.60
N ASN A 207 9.34 13.83 -6.03
CA ASN A 207 9.34 12.38 -6.30
C ASN A 207 8.04 11.72 -5.87
N VAL A 208 7.46 12.15 -4.73
CA VAL A 208 6.16 11.64 -4.27
C VAL A 208 5.03 12.00 -5.24
N TYR A 209 4.99 13.23 -5.75
CA TYR A 209 4.00 13.63 -6.76
C TYR A 209 4.15 12.83 -8.05
N GLN A 210 5.38 12.60 -8.52
CA GLN A 210 5.63 11.79 -9.71
C GLN A 210 5.19 10.34 -9.52
N ILE A 211 5.42 9.75 -8.35
CA ILE A 211 4.96 8.39 -7.99
C ILE A 211 3.44 8.35 -8.00
N ARG A 212 2.78 9.34 -7.41
CA ARG A 212 1.33 9.44 -7.40
C ARG A 212 0.74 9.53 -8.80
N GLN A 213 1.36 10.31 -9.70
CA GLN A 213 0.95 10.43 -11.10
C GLN A 213 1.21 9.17 -11.93
N ALA A 214 2.23 8.38 -11.57
CA ALA A 214 2.59 7.15 -12.26
C ALA A 214 1.80 5.93 -11.79
N SER A 215 0.84 6.11 -10.91
CA SER A 215 0.01 5.03 -10.36
C SER A 215 -1.45 5.48 -10.26
N LEU A 216 -2.36 4.53 -10.43
CA LEU A 216 -3.79 4.71 -10.23
C LEU A 216 -4.29 3.63 -9.28
N ILE A 217 -4.98 4.03 -8.21
CA ILE A 217 -5.82 3.15 -7.40
C ILE A 217 -7.21 3.77 -7.40
N TYR A 218 -8.17 3.09 -8.00
CA TYR A 218 -9.53 3.57 -8.18
C TYR A 218 -10.52 2.47 -7.82
N PHE A 219 -11.60 2.83 -7.15
CA PHE A 219 -12.69 1.93 -6.82
C PHE A 219 -14.02 2.48 -7.37
N ASP A 220 -14.69 1.67 -8.18
CA ASP A 220 -15.98 1.96 -8.77
C ASP A 220 -17.11 1.52 -7.83
N PHE A 221 -17.61 2.45 -7.03
CA PHE A 221 -18.68 2.20 -6.07
C PHE A 221 -20.01 1.84 -6.75
N ASP A 222 -20.29 2.39 -7.94
CA ASP A 222 -21.49 2.06 -8.67
C ASP A 222 -21.46 0.61 -9.09
N ARG A 223 -20.39 0.21 -9.72
CA ARG A 223 -20.21 -1.18 -10.16
C ARG A 223 -20.23 -2.18 -9.00
N PHE A 224 -19.70 -1.80 -7.84
CA PHE A 224 -19.76 -2.62 -6.63
C PHE A 224 -21.20 -2.81 -6.13
N SER A 225 -22.05 -1.79 -6.23
CA SER A 225 -23.43 -1.79 -5.72
C SER A 225 -24.43 -2.53 -6.61
N PHE A 226 -24.17 -2.61 -7.92
CA PHE A 226 -25.06 -3.21 -8.91
C PHE A 226 -25.01 -4.75 -9.02
N TYR A 227 -24.20 -5.41 -8.25
CA TYR A 227 -24.08 -6.85 -8.21
C TYR A 227 -24.46 -7.39 -6.83
#